data_f929092dfb1f3d6b8fdcd2fde99c5a1f
#
_entry.id   f929092dfb1f3d6b8fdcd2fde99c5a1f
#
_cell.length_a   1.000
_cell.length_b   1.000
_cell.length_c   1.000
_cell.angle_alpha   90.00
_cell.angle_beta   90.00
_cell.angle_gamma   90.00
#
_symmetry.space_group_name_H-M   'P 1'
#
loop_
_entity.id
_entity.type
_entity.pdbx_description
1 polymer ?
#
loop_
_entity_poly.entity_id
_entity_poly.type
_entity_poly.pdbx_seq_one_letter_code
_entity_poly.pdbx_strand_id
1 'polypeptide(L)'
;MKKIGLVGCGRISKRHIEAITATDGVQIAYVCDKKEDRAKAASEQLGVPYVTDYRELNGKGLDVISVLTPSGLHPRHVCNIAELTDAPYIVCEKPLSLTVREAYEVYRRIEKSGKTLLPVYQNRYNPLVKMIKDLIASGRLGKIHQFVCNVLWNRNDEYFAIDWHGTPEFDGGVLYTQASHYVDMLHYFFGEIENYKGFGSDMRGFEVFDSVSAVMRFKNGTVGALNATVDVYQTNYLTEFTLIAEKGTIRLSGTNLNQIDFWNVEGMEKPDMDFKLDHQYGKGHNTMYEYIAADKFDMFPKKDDVLSGIRLMEMLSY
;
A
#
# COMPACT_ATOMS: atom_id res chain seq x y z
N MET A 1 18.67 1.39 18.79
CA MET A 1 17.33 1.89 18.42
C MET A 1 17.49 2.70 17.15
N LYS A 2 16.78 2.31 16.08
CA LYS A 2 16.87 3.00 14.79
C LYS A 2 16.12 4.33 14.83
N LYS A 3 16.76 5.39 14.33
CA LYS A 3 16.21 6.75 14.28
C LYS A 3 15.51 6.99 12.95
N ILE A 4 14.24 7.37 13.02
CA ILE A 4 13.38 7.56 11.86
C ILE A 4 13.04 9.04 11.70
N GLY A 5 13.21 9.57 10.48
CA GLY A 5 12.68 10.86 10.06
C GLY A 5 11.38 10.67 9.26
N LEU A 6 10.33 11.41 9.59
CA LEU A 6 9.07 11.39 8.83
C LEU A 6 9.01 12.59 7.88
N VAL A 7 8.74 12.35 6.61
CA VAL A 7 8.55 13.39 5.58
C VAL A 7 7.09 13.35 5.11
N GLY A 8 6.32 14.33 5.53
CA GLY A 8 4.87 14.43 5.39
C GLY A 8 4.16 14.15 6.72
N CYS A 9 3.54 15.18 7.31
CA CYS A 9 2.78 15.11 8.56
C CYS A 9 1.26 15.14 8.29
N GLY A 10 0.82 14.45 7.21
CA GLY A 10 -0.58 14.35 6.81
C GLY A 10 -1.33 13.22 7.51
N ARG A 11 -2.47 12.82 6.90
CA ARG A 11 -3.36 11.80 7.47
C ARG A 11 -2.68 10.46 7.74
N ILE A 12 -1.86 9.97 6.79
CA ILE A 12 -1.21 8.66 6.91
C ILE A 12 -0.09 8.66 7.96
N SER A 13 0.56 9.80 8.21
CA SER A 13 1.62 9.89 9.19
C SER A 13 1.18 9.46 10.59
N LYS A 14 -0.09 9.66 10.95
CA LYS A 14 -0.65 9.20 12.23
C LYS A 14 -0.50 7.68 12.41
N ARG A 15 -0.68 6.90 11.34
CA ARG A 15 -0.53 5.43 11.38
C ARG A 15 0.93 5.01 11.52
N HIS A 16 1.84 5.72 10.84
CA HIS A 16 3.26 5.51 11.02
C HIS A 16 3.73 5.88 12.43
N ILE A 17 3.26 7.01 12.96
CA ILE A 17 3.56 7.44 14.33
C ILE A 17 3.10 6.39 15.35
N GLU A 18 1.85 5.94 15.26
CA GLU A 18 1.30 4.89 16.12
C GLU A 18 2.13 3.60 16.05
N ALA A 19 2.44 3.15 14.84
CA ALA A 19 3.20 1.93 14.61
C ALA A 19 4.64 2.03 15.15
N ILE A 20 5.35 3.14 14.89
CA ILE A 20 6.72 3.36 15.39
C ILE A 20 6.72 3.43 16.91
N THR A 21 5.77 4.19 17.50
CA THR A 21 5.68 4.34 18.97
C THR A 21 5.38 3.02 19.67
N ALA A 22 4.64 2.11 19.01
CA ALA A 22 4.30 0.79 19.55
C ALA A 22 5.35 -0.29 19.27
N THR A 23 6.44 0.02 18.57
CA THR A 23 7.45 -0.96 18.17
C THR A 23 8.78 -0.72 18.87
N ASP A 24 9.25 -1.70 19.62
CA ASP A 24 10.58 -1.64 20.24
C ASP A 24 11.69 -1.63 19.18
N GLY A 25 12.77 -0.93 19.46
CA GLY A 25 13.95 -0.87 18.58
C GLY A 25 13.91 0.22 17.50
N VAL A 26 12.82 0.98 17.38
CA VAL A 26 12.68 2.14 16.50
C VAL A 26 12.20 3.36 17.26
N GLN A 27 12.52 4.57 16.79
CA GLN A 27 12.02 5.81 17.37
C GLN A 27 11.93 6.91 16.30
N ILE A 28 10.95 7.79 16.43
CA ILE A 28 10.90 9.01 15.63
C ILE A 28 11.95 9.99 16.18
N ALA A 29 12.81 10.49 15.31
CA ALA A 29 13.85 11.46 15.70
C ALA A 29 13.62 12.86 15.10
N TYR A 30 12.96 12.92 13.94
CA TYR A 30 12.63 14.18 13.25
C TYR A 30 11.29 14.04 12.51
N VAL A 31 10.59 15.16 12.38
CA VAL A 31 9.44 15.31 11.49
C VAL A 31 9.69 16.43 10.49
N CYS A 32 9.17 16.28 9.28
CA CYS A 32 9.30 17.25 8.20
C CYS A 32 7.97 17.42 7.47
N ASP A 33 7.51 18.64 7.30
CA ASP A 33 6.40 18.95 6.39
C ASP A 33 6.62 20.36 5.79
N LYS A 34 6.36 20.52 4.50
CA LYS A 34 6.42 21.81 3.82
C LYS A 34 5.49 22.86 4.47
N LYS A 35 4.35 22.41 5.00
CA LYS A 35 3.43 23.24 5.79
C LYS A 35 3.94 23.27 7.23
N GLU A 36 4.53 24.41 7.64
CA GLU A 36 5.17 24.57 8.94
C GLU A 36 4.23 24.29 10.11
N ASP A 37 2.97 24.68 10.01
CA ASP A 37 1.92 24.40 11.00
C ASP A 37 1.76 22.91 11.27
N ARG A 38 1.83 22.07 10.24
CA ARG A 38 1.75 20.60 10.36
C ARG A 38 3.02 20.01 10.98
N ALA A 39 4.19 20.50 10.54
CA ALA A 39 5.47 20.05 11.09
C ALA A 39 5.57 20.37 12.58
N LYS A 40 5.19 21.60 12.96
CA LYS A 40 5.19 22.06 14.34
C LYS A 40 4.22 21.28 15.22
N ALA A 41 3.00 21.07 14.77
CA ALA A 41 2.01 20.29 15.52
C ALA A 41 2.48 18.84 15.77
N ALA A 42 3.08 18.19 14.76
CA ALA A 42 3.66 16.86 14.93
C ALA A 42 4.88 16.86 15.87
N SER A 43 5.73 17.88 15.79
CA SER A 43 6.88 18.08 16.67
C SER A 43 6.45 18.23 18.13
N GLU A 44 5.46 19.07 18.41
CA GLU A 44 4.92 19.28 19.77
C GLU A 44 4.28 18.00 20.33
N GLN A 45 3.52 17.27 19.50
CA GLN A 45 2.92 16.00 19.90
C GLN A 45 3.95 14.94 20.29
N LEU A 46 5.07 14.89 19.56
CA LEU A 46 6.07 13.82 19.68
C LEU A 46 7.29 14.21 20.53
N GLY A 47 7.46 15.49 20.86
CA GLY A 47 8.63 15.98 21.56
C GLY A 47 9.93 15.87 20.76
N VAL A 48 9.86 15.96 19.42
CA VAL A 48 11.01 15.82 18.52
C VAL A 48 11.17 17.08 17.65
N PRO A 49 12.38 17.43 17.19
CA PRO A 49 12.59 18.58 16.32
C PRO A 49 11.88 18.41 14.96
N TYR A 50 11.54 19.55 14.35
CA TYR A 50 11.01 19.59 13.00
C TYR A 50 11.86 20.40 12.04
N VAL A 51 11.68 20.12 10.74
CA VAL A 51 12.19 20.92 9.63
C VAL A 51 11.08 21.12 8.59
N THR A 52 11.21 22.12 7.72
CA THR A 52 10.25 22.36 6.64
C THR A 52 10.77 21.90 5.27
N ASP A 53 12.02 21.53 5.20
CA ASP A 53 12.67 20.99 4.02
C ASP A 53 13.38 19.67 4.37
N TYR A 54 13.02 18.59 3.70
CA TYR A 54 13.62 17.27 3.94
C TYR A 54 15.14 17.22 3.66
N ARG A 55 15.70 18.17 2.92
CA ARG A 55 17.15 18.28 2.70
C ARG A 55 17.90 18.57 4.01
N GLU A 56 17.25 19.21 4.95
CA GLU A 56 17.81 19.51 6.28
C GLU A 56 17.92 18.26 7.18
N LEU A 57 17.34 17.13 6.75
CA LEU A 57 17.50 15.85 7.43
C LEU A 57 18.88 15.21 7.20
N ASN A 58 19.65 15.71 6.23
CA ASN A 58 21.03 15.28 6.03
C ASN A 58 21.91 15.59 7.25
N GLY A 59 22.77 14.65 7.64
CA GLY A 59 23.66 14.81 8.81
C GLY A 59 22.95 14.72 10.18
N LYS A 60 21.68 14.33 10.22
CA LYS A 60 20.93 14.15 11.49
C LYS A 60 21.09 12.76 12.12
N GLY A 61 21.88 11.89 11.50
CA GLY A 61 22.14 10.53 11.99
C GLY A 61 20.86 9.68 11.99
N LEU A 62 20.05 9.79 10.93
CA LEU A 62 18.86 9.00 10.73
C LEU A 62 19.21 7.67 10.07
N ASP A 63 18.64 6.58 10.57
CA ASP A 63 18.75 5.26 9.95
C ASP A 63 17.73 5.11 8.82
N VAL A 64 16.54 5.71 8.98
CA VAL A 64 15.42 5.57 8.04
C VAL A 64 14.76 6.93 7.79
N ILE A 65 14.41 7.22 6.54
CA ILE A 65 13.50 8.33 6.22
C ILE A 65 12.23 7.76 5.61
N SER A 66 11.07 8.05 6.22
CA SER A 66 9.76 7.61 5.74
C SER A 66 9.09 8.70 4.92
N VAL A 67 8.84 8.45 3.64
CA VAL A 67 8.15 9.34 2.70
C VAL A 67 6.65 9.08 2.75
N LEU A 68 5.88 10.03 3.29
CA LEU A 68 4.46 9.97 3.61
C LEU A 68 3.66 11.11 2.94
N THR A 69 4.18 11.60 1.85
CA THR A 69 3.65 12.75 1.09
C THR A 69 2.54 12.32 0.11
N PRO A 70 1.88 13.21 -0.62
CA PRO A 70 0.94 12.84 -1.68
C PRO A 70 1.57 11.90 -2.71
N SER A 71 0.77 10.96 -3.26
CA SER A 71 1.24 9.84 -4.09
C SER A 71 2.11 10.27 -5.29
N GLY A 72 1.67 11.27 -6.06
CA GLY A 72 2.45 11.76 -7.21
C GLY A 72 3.77 12.44 -6.85
N LEU A 73 4.00 12.77 -5.57
CA LEU A 73 5.26 13.33 -5.09
C LEU A 73 6.29 12.27 -4.65
N HIS A 74 5.86 11.02 -4.45
CA HIS A 74 6.74 9.96 -3.96
C HIS A 74 7.99 9.79 -4.82
N PRO A 75 7.91 9.69 -6.17
CA PRO A 75 9.10 9.49 -6.99
C PRO A 75 10.15 10.57 -6.79
N ARG A 76 9.71 11.84 -6.82
CA ARG A 76 10.61 12.99 -6.64
C ARG A 76 11.23 13.01 -5.24
N HIS A 77 10.43 12.78 -4.20
CA HIS A 77 10.93 12.83 -2.83
C HIS A 77 11.87 11.68 -2.53
N VAL A 78 11.53 10.44 -2.94
CA VAL A 78 12.41 9.28 -2.78
C VAL A 78 13.75 9.49 -3.49
N CYS A 79 13.73 9.95 -4.74
CA CYS A 79 14.94 10.22 -5.50
C CYS A 79 15.82 11.30 -4.83
N ASN A 80 15.22 12.41 -4.42
CA ASN A 80 15.96 13.49 -3.78
C ASN A 80 16.53 13.08 -2.41
N ILE A 81 15.75 12.36 -1.60
CA ILE A 81 16.23 11.84 -0.31
C ILE A 81 17.37 10.84 -0.53
N ALA A 82 17.28 10.00 -1.55
CA ALA A 82 18.34 9.07 -1.90
C ALA A 82 19.67 9.78 -2.25
N GLU A 83 19.60 10.91 -2.92
CA GLU A 83 20.78 11.66 -3.38
C GLU A 83 21.30 12.66 -2.35
N LEU A 84 20.41 13.26 -1.53
CA LEU A 84 20.73 14.43 -0.73
C LEU A 84 20.82 14.17 0.76
N THR A 85 20.56 12.96 1.23
CA THR A 85 20.65 12.60 2.66
C THR A 85 21.58 11.41 2.87
N ASP A 86 22.00 11.18 4.10
CA ASP A 86 22.88 10.10 4.52
C ASP A 86 22.14 8.84 5.03
N ALA A 87 20.82 8.91 5.25
CA ALA A 87 20.03 7.78 5.73
C ALA A 87 20.10 6.58 4.76
N PRO A 88 20.49 5.37 5.20
CA PRO A 88 20.66 4.21 4.34
C PRO A 88 19.35 3.58 3.86
N TYR A 89 18.25 3.78 4.60
CA TYR A 89 16.95 3.17 4.30
C TYR A 89 15.89 4.23 4.04
N ILE A 90 15.08 4.01 3.01
CA ILE A 90 13.97 4.88 2.64
C ILE A 90 12.69 4.07 2.62
N VAL A 91 11.77 4.33 3.53
CA VAL A 91 10.39 3.83 3.49
C VAL A 91 9.58 4.74 2.57
N CYS A 92 8.78 4.19 1.68
CA CYS A 92 7.89 4.97 0.83
C CYS A 92 6.47 4.43 0.89
N GLU A 93 5.50 5.30 1.21
CA GLU A 93 4.08 4.95 1.13
C GLU A 93 3.66 4.59 -0.29
N LYS A 94 2.58 3.82 -0.36
CA LYS A 94 2.00 3.40 -1.63
C LYS A 94 1.11 4.52 -2.25
N PRO A 95 0.96 4.49 -3.56
CA PRO A 95 1.81 3.79 -4.53
C PRO A 95 3.20 4.44 -4.60
N LEU A 96 4.21 3.68 -4.99
CA LEU A 96 5.56 4.24 -5.18
C LEU A 96 5.59 5.35 -6.25
N SER A 97 4.73 5.21 -7.28
CA SER A 97 4.55 6.17 -8.37
C SER A 97 3.21 5.97 -9.05
N LEU A 98 2.83 6.89 -9.92
CA LEU A 98 1.63 6.78 -10.74
C LEU A 98 1.91 6.14 -12.12
N THR A 99 3.18 6.01 -12.52
CA THR A 99 3.59 5.38 -13.77
C THR A 99 4.72 4.38 -13.58
N VAL A 100 4.75 3.36 -14.42
CA VAL A 100 5.85 2.37 -14.44
C VAL A 100 7.18 3.05 -14.75
N ARG A 101 7.19 4.05 -15.61
CA ARG A 101 8.39 4.82 -15.99
C ARG A 101 9.02 5.51 -14.77
N GLU A 102 8.21 6.18 -13.95
CA GLU A 102 8.70 6.82 -12.73
C GLU A 102 9.23 5.80 -11.71
N ALA A 103 8.53 4.66 -11.53
CA ALA A 103 8.99 3.60 -10.65
C ALA A 103 10.37 3.05 -11.08
N TYR A 104 10.58 2.84 -12.37
CA TYR A 104 11.91 2.43 -12.90
C TYR A 104 12.98 3.47 -12.57
N GLU A 105 12.68 4.77 -12.75
CA GLU A 105 13.63 5.85 -12.45
C GLU A 105 13.95 5.89 -10.95
N VAL A 106 12.96 5.71 -10.08
CA VAL A 106 13.17 5.61 -8.61
C VAL A 106 14.15 4.47 -8.31
N TYR A 107 13.90 3.26 -8.80
CA TYR A 107 14.77 2.13 -8.52
C TYR A 107 16.19 2.34 -9.07
N ARG A 108 16.33 2.93 -10.26
CA ARG A 108 17.63 3.27 -10.85
C ARG A 108 18.42 4.23 -9.97
N ARG A 109 17.77 5.25 -9.38
CA ARG A 109 18.45 6.21 -8.49
C ARG A 109 18.77 5.60 -7.13
N ILE A 110 17.90 4.77 -6.59
CA ILE A 110 18.16 4.01 -5.37
C ILE A 110 19.40 3.11 -5.55
N GLU A 111 19.45 2.34 -6.62
CA GLU A 111 20.62 1.50 -6.93
C GLU A 111 21.91 2.33 -7.04
N LYS A 112 21.86 3.48 -7.74
CA LYS A 112 23.01 4.39 -7.87
C LYS A 112 23.46 4.99 -6.52
N SER A 113 22.54 5.25 -5.60
CA SER A 113 22.86 5.82 -4.30
C SER A 113 23.40 4.80 -3.28
N GLY A 114 23.33 3.50 -3.59
CA GLY A 114 23.68 2.41 -2.66
C GLY A 114 22.74 2.26 -1.48
N LYS A 115 21.54 2.88 -1.53
CA LYS A 115 20.54 2.81 -0.49
C LYS A 115 19.51 1.72 -0.74
N THR A 116 18.68 1.45 0.28
CA THR A 116 17.62 0.45 0.20
C THR A 116 16.25 1.14 0.28
N LEU A 117 15.40 0.89 -0.71
CA LEU A 117 13.99 1.29 -0.71
C LEU A 117 13.14 0.21 -0.05
N LEU A 118 12.26 0.63 0.86
CA LEU A 118 11.33 -0.20 1.61
C LEU A 118 9.88 0.26 1.29
N PRO A 119 9.27 -0.27 0.22
CA PRO A 119 7.92 0.14 -0.20
C PRO A 119 6.85 -0.40 0.73
N VAL A 120 5.86 0.43 1.04
CA VAL A 120 4.78 0.09 1.98
C VAL A 120 3.64 -0.60 1.24
N TYR A 121 3.47 -1.91 1.49
CA TYR A 121 2.30 -2.70 1.06
C TYR A 121 1.79 -3.49 2.26
N GLN A 122 1.27 -2.78 3.26
CA GLN A 122 0.93 -3.34 4.58
C GLN A 122 -0.09 -4.49 4.52
N ASN A 123 -0.93 -4.60 3.49
CA ASN A 123 -1.87 -5.70 3.35
C ASN A 123 -1.18 -7.06 3.16
N ARG A 124 0.05 -7.09 2.64
CA ARG A 124 0.85 -8.33 2.56
C ARG A 124 1.18 -8.92 3.94
N TYR A 125 1.14 -8.10 5.00
CA TYR A 125 1.39 -8.51 6.38
C TYR A 125 0.10 -8.85 7.15
N ASN A 126 -1.08 -8.74 6.51
CA ASN A 126 -2.33 -9.19 7.07
C ASN A 126 -2.30 -10.73 7.23
N PRO A 127 -2.61 -11.29 8.42
CA PRO A 127 -2.55 -12.72 8.67
C PRO A 127 -3.36 -13.57 7.70
N LEU A 128 -4.58 -13.11 7.33
CA LEU A 128 -5.44 -13.84 6.39
C LEU A 128 -4.91 -13.77 4.96
N VAL A 129 -4.36 -12.63 4.54
CA VAL A 129 -3.70 -12.49 3.22
C VAL A 129 -2.47 -13.40 3.15
N LYS A 130 -1.66 -13.43 4.22
CA LYS A 130 -0.52 -14.33 4.31
C LYS A 130 -0.94 -15.79 4.26
N MET A 131 -1.97 -16.19 5.00
CA MET A 131 -2.53 -17.54 4.98
C MET A 131 -2.94 -17.96 3.56
N ILE A 132 -3.67 -17.11 2.82
CA ILE A 132 -4.04 -17.37 1.42
C ILE A 132 -2.80 -17.58 0.56
N LYS A 133 -1.79 -16.72 0.70
CA LYS A 133 -0.52 -16.85 -0.03
C LYS A 133 0.17 -18.17 0.26
N ASP A 134 0.24 -18.57 1.53
CA ASP A 134 0.88 -19.83 1.95
C ASP A 134 0.11 -21.05 1.41
N LEU A 135 -1.24 -21.02 1.41
CA LEU A 135 -2.07 -22.08 0.82
C LEU A 135 -1.88 -22.20 -0.70
N ILE A 136 -1.76 -21.09 -1.41
CA ILE A 136 -1.46 -21.09 -2.85
C ILE A 136 -0.05 -21.63 -3.10
N ALA A 137 0.95 -21.11 -2.39
CA ALA A 137 2.35 -21.47 -2.57
C ALA A 137 2.65 -22.95 -2.23
N SER A 138 1.97 -23.51 -1.23
CA SER A 138 2.09 -24.93 -0.88
C SER A 138 1.38 -25.89 -1.84
N GLY A 139 0.61 -25.37 -2.82
CA GLY A 139 -0.22 -26.18 -3.71
C GLY A 139 -1.42 -26.85 -3.03
N ARG A 140 -1.72 -26.50 -1.77
CA ARG A 140 -2.79 -27.11 -0.97
C ARG A 140 -4.17 -26.92 -1.61
N LEU A 141 -4.37 -25.81 -2.32
CA LEU A 141 -5.62 -25.51 -3.02
C LEU A 141 -5.72 -26.14 -4.42
N GLY A 142 -4.65 -26.76 -4.92
CA GLY A 142 -4.58 -27.21 -6.31
C GLY A 142 -4.54 -26.01 -7.27
N LYS A 143 -5.13 -26.17 -8.47
CA LYS A 143 -5.21 -25.08 -9.45
C LYS A 143 -6.17 -24.00 -8.98
N ILE A 144 -5.76 -22.76 -9.07
CA ILE A 144 -6.65 -21.62 -8.83
C ILE A 144 -7.42 -21.35 -10.13
N HIS A 145 -8.73 -21.43 -10.05
CA HIS A 145 -9.62 -21.24 -11.21
C HIS A 145 -10.02 -19.79 -11.37
N GLN A 146 -10.54 -19.19 -10.29
CA GLN A 146 -11.16 -17.87 -10.37
C GLN A 146 -10.99 -17.07 -9.06
N PHE A 147 -10.99 -15.75 -9.18
CA PHE A 147 -11.13 -14.84 -8.06
C PHE A 147 -12.17 -13.75 -8.33
N VAL A 148 -12.71 -13.19 -7.27
CA VAL A 148 -13.48 -11.94 -7.26
C VAL A 148 -12.88 -11.02 -6.21
N CYS A 149 -12.62 -9.77 -6.57
CA CYS A 149 -12.12 -8.75 -5.65
C CYS A 149 -12.99 -7.51 -5.77
N ASN A 150 -13.61 -7.10 -4.66
CA ASN A 150 -14.47 -5.93 -4.58
C ASN A 150 -13.92 -4.94 -3.54
N VAL A 151 -13.77 -3.68 -3.96
CA VAL A 151 -13.37 -2.54 -3.11
C VAL A 151 -14.39 -1.43 -3.32
N LEU A 152 -15.50 -1.52 -2.62
CA LEU A 152 -16.66 -0.67 -2.82
C LEU A 152 -16.79 0.29 -1.63
N TRP A 153 -16.16 1.45 -1.76
CA TRP A 153 -16.02 2.43 -0.69
C TRP A 153 -16.74 3.74 -1.01
N ASN A 154 -16.92 4.53 0.03
CA ASN A 154 -17.35 5.92 -0.07
C ASN A 154 -16.17 6.87 0.16
N ARG A 155 -16.08 7.90 -0.65
CA ARG A 155 -15.29 9.09 -0.38
C ARG A 155 -16.17 10.31 -0.61
N ASN A 156 -16.42 11.02 0.48
CA ASN A 156 -17.29 12.20 0.49
C ASN A 156 -16.56 13.47 -0.02
N ASP A 157 -17.30 14.56 -0.10
CA ASP A 157 -16.77 15.84 -0.59
C ASP A 157 -15.65 16.38 0.33
N GLU A 158 -15.69 16.12 1.64
CA GLU A 158 -14.62 16.49 2.57
C GLU A 158 -13.29 15.80 2.24
N TYR A 159 -13.35 14.54 1.76
CA TYR A 159 -12.16 13.84 1.28
C TYR A 159 -11.57 14.54 0.07
N PHE A 160 -12.39 14.91 -0.90
CA PHE A 160 -11.96 15.57 -2.14
C PHE A 160 -11.69 17.07 -1.99
N ALA A 161 -12.10 17.70 -0.87
CA ALA A 161 -11.70 19.08 -0.55
C ALA A 161 -10.21 19.23 -0.21
N ILE A 162 -9.47 18.13 -0.07
CA ILE A 162 -8.01 18.15 0.11
C ILE A 162 -7.36 18.36 -1.25
N ASP A 163 -6.54 19.38 -1.37
CA ASP A 163 -5.97 19.98 -2.60
C ASP A 163 -5.46 18.98 -3.67
N TRP A 164 -5.05 17.79 -3.29
CA TRP A 164 -4.43 16.84 -4.21
C TRP A 164 -5.30 15.61 -4.54
N HIS A 165 -6.39 15.36 -3.77
CA HIS A 165 -7.30 14.25 -4.08
C HIS A 165 -8.10 14.54 -5.36
N GLY A 166 -8.30 13.51 -6.16
CA GLY A 166 -8.98 13.62 -7.45
C GLY A 166 -8.15 14.25 -8.57
N THR A 167 -6.86 14.55 -8.35
CA THR A 167 -6.01 15.13 -9.39
C THR A 167 -5.22 14.07 -10.16
N PRO A 168 -5.07 14.17 -11.49
CA PRO A 168 -4.25 13.22 -12.26
C PRO A 168 -2.79 13.18 -11.81
N GLU A 169 -2.23 14.33 -11.41
CA GLU A 169 -0.81 14.48 -11.07
C GLU A 169 -0.44 13.88 -9.71
N PHE A 170 -1.35 13.95 -8.72
CA PHE A 170 -1.00 13.56 -7.33
C PHE A 170 -1.81 12.39 -6.78
N ASP A 171 -2.99 12.12 -7.32
CA ASP A 171 -3.93 11.10 -6.84
C ASP A 171 -3.93 9.86 -7.73
N GLY A 172 -4.14 10.03 -9.04
CA GLY A 172 -4.22 8.95 -10.02
C GLY A 172 -5.54 8.15 -9.99
N GLY A 173 -6.48 8.49 -9.10
CA GLY A 173 -7.81 7.88 -9.03
C GLY A 173 -7.90 6.65 -8.12
N VAL A 174 -9.06 5.97 -8.21
CA VAL A 174 -9.46 4.88 -7.29
C VAL A 174 -8.46 3.74 -7.21
N LEU A 175 -7.82 3.38 -8.33
CA LEU A 175 -6.86 2.26 -8.36
C LEU A 175 -5.61 2.55 -7.54
N TYR A 176 -5.11 3.78 -7.59
CA TYR A 176 -3.87 4.17 -6.91
C TYR A 176 -4.09 4.51 -5.43
N THR A 177 -5.17 5.20 -5.11
CA THR A 177 -5.41 5.67 -3.73
C THR A 177 -6.11 4.65 -2.85
N GLN A 178 -7.11 3.93 -3.38
CA GLN A 178 -7.95 3.02 -2.61
C GLN A 178 -7.65 1.56 -2.91
N ALA A 179 -7.62 1.17 -4.19
CA ALA A 179 -7.51 -0.24 -4.58
C ALA A 179 -6.07 -0.74 -4.74
N SER A 180 -5.04 0.10 -4.62
CA SER A 180 -3.64 -0.27 -4.86
C SER A 180 -3.15 -1.48 -4.05
N HIS A 181 -3.61 -1.62 -2.80
CA HIS A 181 -3.27 -2.80 -1.99
C HIS A 181 -3.89 -4.09 -2.54
N TYR A 182 -5.09 -3.99 -3.12
CA TYR A 182 -5.79 -5.15 -3.68
C TYR A 182 -5.23 -5.51 -5.05
N VAL A 183 -4.86 -4.53 -5.85
CA VAL A 183 -4.11 -4.74 -7.10
C VAL A 183 -2.78 -5.42 -6.83
N ASP A 184 -2.03 -4.96 -5.83
CA ASP A 184 -0.81 -5.60 -5.37
C ASP A 184 -1.05 -7.04 -4.91
N MET A 185 -2.12 -7.30 -4.14
CA MET A 185 -2.50 -8.65 -3.72
C MET A 185 -2.76 -9.59 -4.90
N LEU A 186 -3.40 -9.13 -5.98
CA LEU A 186 -3.63 -9.96 -7.16
C LEU A 186 -2.31 -10.42 -7.77
N HIS A 187 -1.35 -9.50 -7.93
CA HIS A 187 0.00 -9.87 -8.36
C HIS A 187 0.69 -10.81 -7.37
N TYR A 188 0.61 -10.50 -6.07
CA TYR A 188 1.21 -11.30 -5.00
C TYR A 188 0.68 -12.74 -4.97
N PHE A 189 -0.59 -12.96 -5.27
CA PHE A 189 -1.21 -14.29 -5.29
C PHE A 189 -0.97 -15.03 -6.60
N PHE A 190 -1.15 -14.36 -7.74
CA PHE A 190 -1.27 -15.01 -9.05
C PHE A 190 -0.09 -14.75 -9.99
N GLY A 191 0.81 -13.85 -9.62
CA GLY A 191 1.96 -13.48 -10.46
C GLY A 191 1.58 -12.52 -11.59
N GLU A 192 2.20 -12.69 -12.75
CA GLU A 192 2.07 -11.78 -13.88
C GLU A 192 0.73 -11.91 -14.60
N ILE A 193 0.17 -10.77 -14.98
CA ILE A 193 -1.01 -10.68 -15.83
C ILE A 193 -0.66 -11.07 -17.27
N GLU A 194 -1.53 -11.85 -17.91
CA GLU A 194 -1.44 -12.21 -19.32
C GLU A 194 -2.31 -11.29 -20.19
N ASN A 195 -3.56 -11.06 -19.75
CA ASN A 195 -4.54 -10.26 -20.49
C ASN A 195 -5.59 -9.66 -19.55
N TYR A 196 -6.17 -8.54 -19.97
CA TYR A 196 -7.24 -7.88 -19.22
C TYR A 196 -8.20 -7.15 -20.16
N LYS A 197 -9.40 -6.85 -19.64
CA LYS A 197 -10.37 -5.94 -20.24
C LYS A 197 -11.15 -5.26 -19.13
N GLY A 198 -11.30 -3.95 -19.22
CA GLY A 198 -12.01 -3.20 -18.18
C GLY A 198 -12.53 -1.88 -18.69
N PHE A 199 -13.32 -1.24 -17.86
CA PHE A 199 -13.86 0.09 -18.06
C PHE A 199 -13.72 0.88 -16.76
N GLY A 200 -13.34 2.14 -16.89
CA GLY A 200 -13.40 3.10 -15.82
C GLY A 200 -14.44 4.17 -16.08
N SER A 201 -14.87 4.85 -15.05
CA SER A 201 -15.71 6.05 -15.14
C SER A 201 -15.16 7.16 -14.27
N ASP A 202 -15.36 8.39 -14.71
CA ASP A 202 -15.13 9.64 -13.98
C ASP A 202 -16.46 10.39 -13.86
N MET A 203 -17.26 9.99 -12.88
CA MET A 203 -18.58 10.58 -12.65
C MET A 203 -18.50 11.91 -11.90
N ARG A 204 -17.35 12.20 -11.29
CA ARG A 204 -17.10 13.44 -10.54
C ARG A 204 -16.41 14.53 -11.36
N GLY A 205 -15.90 14.22 -12.57
CA GLY A 205 -15.20 15.16 -13.42
C GLY A 205 -13.80 15.55 -12.93
N PHE A 206 -13.09 14.58 -12.35
CA PHE A 206 -11.73 14.77 -11.79
C PHE A 206 -10.60 14.41 -12.76
N GLU A 207 -10.94 14.02 -14.00
CA GLU A 207 -9.97 13.52 -14.99
C GLU A 207 -9.18 12.27 -14.53
N VAL A 208 -9.67 11.59 -13.48
CA VAL A 208 -9.20 10.30 -12.99
C VAL A 208 -10.40 9.40 -12.69
N PHE A 209 -10.24 8.11 -12.82
CA PHE A 209 -11.34 7.19 -12.56
C PHE A 209 -11.70 7.13 -11.07
N ASP A 210 -12.97 7.37 -10.76
CA ASP A 210 -13.59 7.15 -9.46
C ASP A 210 -14.18 5.74 -9.33
N SER A 211 -14.41 5.05 -10.47
CA SER A 211 -14.89 3.68 -10.52
C SER A 211 -14.21 2.90 -11.66
N VAL A 212 -13.83 1.63 -11.37
CA VAL A 212 -13.23 0.71 -12.35
C VAL A 212 -13.82 -0.67 -12.17
N SER A 213 -14.20 -1.31 -13.28
CA SER A 213 -14.55 -2.72 -13.35
C SER A 213 -13.70 -3.41 -14.42
N ALA A 214 -12.95 -4.44 -14.03
CA ALA A 214 -12.03 -5.13 -14.92
C ALA A 214 -12.09 -6.65 -14.75
N VAL A 215 -11.96 -7.38 -15.86
CA VAL A 215 -11.72 -8.82 -15.88
C VAL A 215 -10.30 -9.06 -16.38
N MET A 216 -9.63 -10.08 -15.83
CA MET A 216 -8.24 -10.34 -16.15
C MET A 216 -7.90 -11.82 -16.12
N ARG A 217 -6.86 -12.19 -16.87
CA ARG A 217 -6.24 -13.51 -16.86
C ARG A 217 -4.78 -13.37 -16.48
N PHE A 218 -4.33 -14.21 -15.58
CA PHE A 218 -2.92 -14.34 -15.18
C PHE A 218 -2.21 -15.44 -15.96
N LYS A 219 -0.88 -15.36 -16.10
CA LYS A 219 -0.07 -16.35 -16.82
C LYS A 219 -0.19 -17.78 -16.26
N ASN A 220 -0.56 -17.94 -14.99
CA ASN A 220 -0.82 -19.23 -14.36
C ASN A 220 -2.21 -19.82 -14.72
N GLY A 221 -2.99 -19.11 -15.55
CA GLY A 221 -4.33 -19.52 -16.03
C GLY A 221 -5.47 -19.04 -15.15
N THR A 222 -5.22 -18.47 -13.98
CA THR A 222 -6.26 -17.89 -13.11
C THR A 222 -6.97 -16.73 -13.81
N VAL A 223 -8.31 -16.72 -13.75
CA VAL A 223 -9.13 -15.61 -14.26
C VAL A 223 -9.91 -14.96 -13.12
N GLY A 224 -10.33 -13.72 -13.29
CA GLY A 224 -11.18 -13.08 -12.27
C GLY A 224 -11.53 -11.64 -12.57
N ALA A 225 -12.23 -11.04 -11.62
CA ALA A 225 -12.70 -9.66 -11.71
C ALA A 225 -12.25 -8.82 -10.51
N LEU A 226 -11.92 -7.57 -10.81
CA LEU A 226 -11.70 -6.51 -9.83
C LEU A 226 -12.74 -5.42 -10.06
N ASN A 227 -13.49 -5.05 -9.03
CA ASN A 227 -14.36 -3.89 -9.02
C ASN A 227 -13.91 -2.94 -7.90
N ALA A 228 -13.67 -1.70 -8.24
CA ALA A 228 -13.26 -0.66 -7.31
C ALA A 228 -14.04 0.61 -7.56
N THR A 229 -14.62 1.20 -6.50
CA THR A 229 -15.28 2.50 -6.58
C THR A 229 -15.11 3.29 -5.29
N VAL A 230 -15.19 4.61 -5.38
CA VAL A 230 -15.28 5.54 -4.25
C VAL A 230 -16.65 6.19 -4.12
N ASP A 231 -17.61 5.79 -4.94
CA ASP A 231 -18.94 6.43 -5.06
C ASP A 231 -20.08 5.65 -4.38
N VAL A 232 -19.76 4.77 -3.44
CA VAL A 232 -20.79 4.14 -2.63
C VAL A 232 -21.52 5.19 -1.80
N TYR A 233 -22.83 5.08 -1.73
CA TYR A 233 -23.67 6.06 -1.04
C TYR A 233 -23.38 6.08 0.48
N GLN A 234 -23.06 7.25 0.98
CA GLN A 234 -22.80 7.64 2.38
C GLN A 234 -21.66 6.91 3.11
N THR A 235 -21.53 5.59 3.02
CA THR A 235 -20.55 4.81 3.81
C THR A 235 -19.86 3.76 2.97
N ASN A 236 -18.69 3.30 3.42
CA ASN A 236 -18.05 2.12 2.80
C ASN A 236 -18.99 0.92 2.87
N TYR A 237 -19.17 0.23 1.76
CA TYR A 237 -20.08 -0.91 1.66
C TYR A 237 -19.36 -2.24 1.84
N LEU A 238 -18.36 -2.51 1.01
CA LEU A 238 -17.75 -3.84 0.95
C LEU A 238 -16.27 -3.78 0.61
N THR A 239 -15.51 -4.61 1.31
CA THR A 239 -14.20 -5.10 0.87
C THR A 239 -14.28 -6.61 0.89
N GLU A 240 -14.05 -7.26 -0.25
CA GLU A 240 -14.19 -8.70 -0.41
C GLU A 240 -13.10 -9.26 -1.31
N PHE A 241 -12.63 -10.44 -0.95
CA PHE A 241 -11.78 -11.26 -1.81
C PHE A 241 -12.26 -12.71 -1.77
N THR A 242 -12.76 -13.22 -2.90
CA THR A 242 -13.18 -14.61 -3.07
C THR A 242 -12.20 -15.35 -3.96
N LEU A 243 -11.77 -16.52 -3.52
CA LEU A 243 -10.89 -17.44 -4.24
C LEU A 243 -11.60 -18.75 -4.50
N ILE A 244 -11.63 -19.19 -5.75
CA ILE A 244 -12.19 -20.46 -6.18
C ILE A 244 -11.06 -21.29 -6.78
N ALA A 245 -10.82 -22.46 -6.20
CA ALA A 245 -9.74 -23.36 -6.56
C ALA A 245 -10.22 -24.81 -6.69
N GLU A 246 -9.40 -25.67 -7.24
CA GLU A 246 -9.68 -27.11 -7.44
C GLU A 246 -10.05 -27.83 -6.15
N LYS A 247 -9.39 -27.46 -5.02
CA LYS A 247 -9.55 -28.09 -3.72
C LYS A 247 -10.04 -27.15 -2.62
N GLY A 248 -10.61 -26.01 -3.00
CA GLY A 248 -11.17 -25.11 -2.02
C GLY A 248 -11.80 -23.85 -2.57
N THR A 249 -12.73 -23.32 -1.79
CA THR A 249 -13.30 -22.00 -1.98
C THR A 249 -13.19 -21.23 -0.67
N ILE A 250 -12.66 -20.03 -0.73
CA ILE A 250 -12.45 -19.16 0.42
C ILE A 250 -12.97 -17.76 0.09
N ARG A 251 -13.71 -17.15 1.02
CA ARG A 251 -14.12 -15.76 0.93
C ARG A 251 -13.66 -15.01 2.17
N LEU A 252 -12.90 -13.95 1.95
CA LEU A 252 -12.51 -12.98 2.95
C LEU A 252 -13.32 -11.70 2.79
N SER A 253 -13.64 -11.06 3.91
CA SER A 253 -14.31 -9.76 3.94
C SER A 253 -13.86 -8.91 5.14
N GLY A 254 -14.63 -7.88 5.44
CA GLY A 254 -14.33 -6.89 6.47
C GLY A 254 -13.47 -5.74 5.96
N THR A 255 -13.30 -4.71 6.77
CA THR A 255 -12.68 -3.44 6.35
C THR A 255 -11.27 -3.60 5.77
N ASN A 256 -10.54 -4.61 6.20
CA ASN A 256 -9.20 -4.93 5.72
C ASN A 256 -9.02 -6.44 5.51
N LEU A 257 -10.01 -7.13 4.96
CA LEU A 257 -10.02 -8.58 4.78
C LEU A 257 -9.66 -9.31 6.09
N ASN A 258 -10.31 -8.93 7.19
CA ASN A 258 -10.03 -9.42 8.54
C ASN A 258 -11.03 -10.47 9.04
N GLN A 259 -11.89 -10.95 8.16
CA GLN A 259 -12.92 -11.96 8.45
C GLN A 259 -12.93 -13.04 7.36
N ILE A 260 -13.19 -14.28 7.76
CA ILE A 260 -13.40 -15.40 6.85
C ILE A 260 -14.91 -15.68 6.79
N ASP A 261 -15.57 -15.17 5.74
CA ASP A 261 -17.01 -15.35 5.57
C ASP A 261 -17.38 -16.72 5.06
N PHE A 262 -16.54 -17.32 4.20
CA PHE A 262 -16.74 -18.64 3.66
C PHE A 262 -15.42 -19.41 3.65
N TRP A 263 -15.51 -20.67 4.07
CA TRP A 263 -14.40 -21.61 4.06
C TRP A 263 -14.88 -23.00 3.71
N ASN A 264 -14.40 -23.53 2.61
CA ASN A 264 -14.56 -24.93 2.24
C ASN A 264 -13.27 -25.36 1.54
N VAL A 265 -12.35 -25.97 2.29
CA VAL A 265 -11.06 -26.42 1.77
C VAL A 265 -10.89 -27.89 2.13
N GLU A 266 -10.52 -28.70 1.14
CA GLU A 266 -10.35 -30.15 1.27
C GLU A 266 -9.43 -30.50 2.45
N GLY A 267 -9.97 -31.23 3.44
CA GLY A 267 -9.22 -31.71 4.60
C GLY A 267 -8.77 -30.62 5.55
N MET A 268 -9.39 -29.42 5.53
CA MET A 268 -9.07 -28.35 6.47
C MET A 268 -10.33 -27.74 7.07
N GLU A 269 -10.37 -27.63 8.37
CA GLU A 269 -11.38 -26.86 9.08
C GLU A 269 -11.13 -25.35 8.92
N LYS A 270 -12.20 -24.54 9.05
CA LYS A 270 -12.08 -23.09 9.06
C LYS A 270 -11.16 -22.68 10.22
N PRO A 271 -10.04 -21.98 9.96
CA PRO A 271 -9.18 -21.51 11.03
C PRO A 271 -9.87 -20.39 11.83
N ASP A 272 -9.67 -20.38 13.14
CA ASP A 272 -10.11 -19.30 14.01
C ASP A 272 -9.09 -18.15 13.95
N MET A 273 -9.15 -17.39 12.87
CA MET A 273 -8.22 -16.30 12.58
C MET A 273 -8.92 -14.95 12.34
N ASP A 274 -10.25 -14.89 12.53
CA ASP A 274 -10.97 -13.62 12.45
C ASP A 274 -10.46 -12.69 13.56
N PHE A 275 -10.17 -11.44 13.22
CA PHE A 275 -9.65 -10.49 14.18
C PHE A 275 -10.34 -9.12 14.08
N LYS A 276 -10.50 -8.47 15.23
CA LYS A 276 -11.02 -7.11 15.29
C LYS A 276 -9.89 -6.13 14.93
N LEU A 277 -10.27 -5.09 14.22
CA LEU A 277 -9.38 -3.99 13.89
C LEU A 277 -9.65 -2.81 14.82
N ASP A 278 -8.60 -2.26 15.40
CA ASP A 278 -8.68 -1.01 16.15
C ASP A 278 -8.96 0.18 15.20
N HIS A 279 -8.55 0.03 13.94
CA HIS A 279 -8.79 0.98 12.86
C HIS A 279 -8.68 0.29 11.49
N GLN A 280 -9.16 0.95 10.43
CA GLN A 280 -9.25 0.40 9.06
C GLN A 280 -7.93 -0.07 8.43
N TYR A 281 -6.76 0.31 8.96
CA TYR A 281 -5.44 -0.06 8.40
C TYR A 281 -4.89 -1.37 8.97
N GLY A 282 -5.47 -1.91 10.04
CA GLY A 282 -4.94 -3.10 10.72
C GLY A 282 -3.53 -2.90 11.28
N LYS A 283 -2.85 -3.99 11.59
CA LYS A 283 -1.50 -4.00 12.20
C LYS A 283 -0.35 -4.10 11.19
N GLY A 284 -0.60 -3.96 9.89
CA GLY A 284 0.43 -4.14 8.88
C GLY A 284 1.60 -3.15 8.98
N HIS A 285 1.33 -1.90 9.39
CA HIS A 285 2.40 -0.92 9.65
C HIS A 285 3.25 -1.31 10.87
N ASN A 286 2.67 -1.87 11.93
CA ASN A 286 3.44 -2.36 13.08
C ASN A 286 4.41 -3.46 12.64
N THR A 287 3.92 -4.48 11.92
CA THR A 287 4.76 -5.56 11.39
C THR A 287 5.88 -5.04 10.50
N MET A 288 5.61 -4.03 9.68
CA MET A 288 6.63 -3.37 8.86
C MET A 288 7.74 -2.77 9.72
N TYR A 289 7.40 -2.03 10.79
CA TYR A 289 8.41 -1.44 11.67
C TYR A 289 9.11 -2.47 12.56
N GLU A 290 8.46 -3.57 12.93
CA GLU A 290 9.10 -4.74 13.56
C GLU A 290 10.18 -5.34 12.63
N TYR A 291 9.91 -5.45 11.34
CA TYR A 291 10.92 -5.90 10.36
C TYR A 291 12.08 -4.91 10.24
N ILE A 292 11.81 -3.60 10.25
CA ILE A 292 12.85 -2.57 10.25
C ILE A 292 13.70 -2.66 11.52
N ALA A 293 13.08 -2.81 12.69
CA ALA A 293 13.78 -2.95 13.97
C ALA A 293 14.71 -4.17 13.99
N ALA A 294 14.27 -5.26 13.35
CA ALA A 294 14.97 -6.55 13.32
C ALA A 294 15.90 -6.72 12.09
N ASP A 295 16.14 -5.69 11.27
CA ASP A 295 16.92 -5.74 10.02
C ASP A 295 16.42 -6.79 8.99
N LYS A 296 15.13 -7.10 9.00
CA LYS A 296 14.48 -8.06 8.07
C LYS A 296 14.00 -7.36 6.80
N PHE A 297 14.90 -6.74 6.05
CA PHE A 297 14.56 -5.95 4.85
C PHE A 297 14.14 -6.81 3.66
N ASP A 298 14.48 -8.09 3.64
CA ASP A 298 14.05 -9.09 2.67
C ASP A 298 12.54 -9.40 2.75
N MET A 299 11.88 -9.02 3.83
CA MET A 299 10.42 -9.15 4.02
C MET A 299 9.61 -8.08 3.30
N PHE A 300 10.26 -7.06 2.75
CA PHE A 300 9.58 -6.02 1.96
C PHE A 300 9.38 -6.47 0.50
N PRO A 301 8.34 -5.92 -0.18
CA PRO A 301 8.11 -6.20 -1.60
C PRO A 301 9.35 -5.89 -2.44
N LYS A 302 9.66 -6.78 -3.36
CA LYS A 302 10.80 -6.61 -4.27
C LYS A 302 10.45 -5.66 -5.41
N LYS A 303 11.48 -5.15 -6.10
CA LYS A 303 11.34 -4.27 -7.27
C LYS A 303 10.32 -4.78 -8.28
N ASP A 304 10.44 -6.05 -8.68
CA ASP A 304 9.57 -6.62 -9.71
C ASP A 304 8.11 -6.72 -9.27
N ASP A 305 7.86 -7.00 -7.99
CA ASP A 305 6.51 -6.99 -7.42
C ASP A 305 5.88 -5.60 -7.52
N VAL A 306 6.61 -4.58 -7.09
CA VAL A 306 6.14 -3.18 -7.11
C VAL A 306 5.89 -2.70 -8.54
N LEU A 307 6.81 -2.98 -9.46
CA LEU A 307 6.68 -2.62 -10.86
C LEU A 307 5.47 -3.31 -11.52
N SER A 308 5.22 -4.58 -11.20
CA SER A 308 4.08 -5.32 -11.72
C SER A 308 2.75 -4.78 -11.20
N GLY A 309 2.66 -4.43 -9.92
CA GLY A 309 1.48 -3.79 -9.34
C GLY A 309 1.19 -2.43 -9.97
N ILE A 310 2.20 -1.57 -10.14
CA ILE A 310 2.05 -0.26 -10.78
C ILE A 310 1.64 -0.43 -12.25
N ARG A 311 2.27 -1.37 -12.98
CA ARG A 311 1.92 -1.67 -14.36
C ARG A 311 0.45 -2.07 -14.50
N LEU A 312 -0.06 -2.91 -13.60
CA LEU A 312 -1.46 -3.31 -13.63
C LEU A 312 -2.40 -2.12 -13.37
N MET A 313 -2.08 -1.25 -12.41
CA MET A 313 -2.84 -0.03 -12.17
C MET A 313 -2.82 0.90 -13.39
N GLU A 314 -1.64 1.14 -13.98
CA GLU A 314 -1.48 1.98 -15.18
C GLU A 314 -2.29 1.42 -16.37
N MET A 315 -2.23 0.09 -16.61
CA MET A 315 -3.00 -0.58 -17.67
C MET A 315 -4.52 -0.47 -17.49
N LEU A 316 -5.02 -0.45 -16.27
CA LEU A 316 -6.45 -0.36 -15.96
C LEU A 316 -6.96 1.09 -15.86
N SER A 317 -6.08 2.09 -15.97
CA SER A 317 -6.40 3.52 -15.86
C SER A 317 -6.56 4.22 -17.22
N TYR A 318 -6.45 3.48 -18.34
CA TYR A 318 -6.55 4.03 -19.70
C TYR A 318 -7.50 3.22 -20.59
#